data_7193be2df0ba562c2b349bfa2a706ab8
#
_entry.id   7193be2df0ba562c2b349bfa2a706ab8
#
_cell.length_a   1.000
_cell.length_b   1.000
_cell.length_c   1.000
_cell.angle_alpha   90.00
_cell.angle_beta   90.00
_cell.angle_gamma   90.00
#
_symmetry.space_group_name_H-M   'P 1'
#
loop_
_entity.id
_entity.type
_entity.pdbx_description
1 polymer ?
#
loop_
_entity_poly.entity_id
_entity_poly.type
_entity_poly.pdbx_seq_one_letter_code
_entity_poly.pdbx_strand_id
1 'polypeptide(L)'
;RVKGIAYMEAIIEPPGAPRPAPAPGSTFDIYRSARGEQAVLQENRFVESLISGLDYYLTDADAAEYRRPYLTPGESRRPTLTWPRELPLGGEPRHTYELVRDYSDWLAADTAIPKLFVRAAPGALLARPEALAFVRGFKNQREVTVYGPHFVQEVSPDAIGRALAAWLPTLR
;
A
#
# COMPACT_ATOMS: atom_id res chain seq x y z
N ARG A 1 13.28 -20.08 0.46
CA ARG A 1 11.97 -20.57 -0.01
C ARG A 1 10.86 -19.80 0.72
N VAL A 2 9.91 -19.22 -0.03
CA VAL A 2 8.71 -18.59 0.54
C VAL A 2 7.77 -19.69 1.02
N LYS A 3 7.31 -19.61 2.27
CA LYS A 3 6.38 -20.58 2.86
C LYS A 3 4.94 -20.09 2.89
N GLY A 4 4.72 -18.79 2.81
CA GLY A 4 3.39 -18.16 2.80
C GLY A 4 3.50 -16.67 2.52
N ILE A 5 2.41 -16.06 2.10
CA ILE A 5 2.29 -14.62 1.81
C ILE A 5 1.11 -14.07 2.60
N ALA A 6 1.38 -13.14 3.54
CA ALA A 6 0.34 -12.32 4.16
C ALA A 6 0.35 -10.94 3.52
N TYR A 7 -0.82 -10.40 3.20
CA TYR A 7 -0.94 -9.09 2.58
C TYR A 7 -2.20 -8.34 3.03
N MET A 8 -2.10 -7.03 3.01
CA MET A 8 -3.18 -6.09 3.31
C MET A 8 -2.96 -4.82 2.53
N GLU A 9 -4.01 -4.15 2.09
CA GLU A 9 -3.97 -2.86 1.39
C GLU A 9 -2.84 -2.73 0.35
N ALA A 10 -2.57 -3.84 -0.35
CA ALA A 10 -1.51 -3.96 -1.34
C ALA A 10 -1.93 -3.42 -2.72
N ILE A 11 -0.94 -3.08 -3.53
CA ILE A 11 -1.16 -2.72 -4.94
C ILE A 11 -1.32 -4.02 -5.72
N ILE A 12 -2.53 -4.49 -5.84
CA ILE A 12 -2.92 -5.66 -6.64
C ILE A 12 -3.95 -5.18 -7.66
N GLU A 13 -3.74 -5.49 -8.94
CA GLU A 13 -4.60 -5.02 -10.02
C GLU A 13 -5.31 -6.21 -10.67
N PRO A 14 -6.67 -6.17 -10.74
CA PRO A 14 -7.43 -7.11 -11.54
C PRO A 14 -7.07 -6.94 -13.02
N PRO A 15 -7.26 -7.99 -13.85
CA PRO A 15 -7.14 -7.86 -15.30
C PRO A 15 -8.05 -6.77 -15.86
N GLY A 16 -7.54 -5.99 -16.82
CA GLY A 16 -8.30 -4.92 -17.46
C GLY A 16 -7.53 -3.60 -17.58
N ALA A 17 -8.26 -2.50 -17.53
CA ALA A 17 -7.67 -1.17 -17.62
C ALA A 17 -6.87 -0.84 -16.35
N PRO A 18 -5.75 -0.07 -16.50
CA PRO A 18 -5.00 0.40 -15.35
C PRO A 18 -5.83 1.33 -14.46
N ARG A 19 -5.38 1.52 -13.23
CA ARG A 19 -5.93 2.58 -12.36
C ARG A 19 -5.94 3.91 -13.12
N PRO A 20 -6.94 4.77 -12.90
CA PRO A 20 -6.93 6.10 -13.50
C PRO A 20 -5.65 6.87 -13.22
N ALA A 21 -5.25 7.71 -14.16
CA ALA A 21 -4.23 8.72 -13.91
C ALA A 21 -4.66 9.66 -12.76
N PRO A 22 -3.71 10.26 -12.03
CA PRO A 22 -4.05 11.23 -11.01
C PRO A 22 -4.86 12.39 -11.59
N ALA A 23 -5.90 12.80 -10.87
CA ALA A 23 -6.67 13.97 -11.29
C ALA A 23 -5.76 15.22 -11.25
N PRO A 24 -5.91 16.15 -12.21
CA PRO A 24 -5.15 17.40 -12.23
C PRO A 24 -5.22 18.14 -10.88
N GLY A 25 -4.08 18.57 -10.36
CA GLY A 25 -3.95 19.26 -9.08
C GLY A 25 -4.08 18.38 -7.83
N SER A 26 -4.31 17.09 -7.98
CA SER A 26 -4.29 16.15 -6.84
C SER A 26 -2.88 15.97 -6.27
N THR A 27 -2.79 15.42 -5.07
CA THR A 27 -1.52 15.17 -4.39
C THR A 27 -0.54 14.36 -5.25
N PHE A 28 -1.01 13.28 -5.87
CA PHE A 28 -0.15 12.45 -6.74
C PHE A 28 0.20 13.13 -8.07
N ASP A 29 -0.68 13.96 -8.61
CA ASP A 29 -0.35 14.79 -9.79
C ASP A 29 0.77 15.79 -9.46
N ILE A 30 0.69 16.47 -8.32
CA ILE A 30 1.74 17.38 -7.85
C ILE A 30 3.06 16.64 -7.67
N TYR A 31 3.09 15.47 -6.99
CA TYR A 31 4.33 14.74 -6.75
C TYR A 31 4.98 14.22 -8.04
N ARG A 32 4.17 13.90 -9.05
CA ARG A 32 4.64 13.42 -10.37
C ARG A 32 5.06 14.55 -11.31
N SER A 33 4.72 15.79 -10.99
CA SER A 33 5.12 16.98 -11.75
C SER A 33 6.47 17.54 -11.30
N ALA A 34 6.97 18.58 -12.00
CA ALA A 34 8.15 19.33 -11.59
C ALA A 34 8.01 19.96 -10.18
N ARG A 35 6.77 20.29 -9.77
CA ARG A 35 6.49 20.84 -8.42
C ARG A 35 6.74 19.82 -7.31
N GLY A 36 6.82 18.53 -7.63
CA GLY A 36 7.10 17.47 -6.66
C GLY A 36 8.43 17.64 -5.94
N GLU A 37 9.46 18.15 -6.63
CA GLU A 37 10.77 18.42 -6.02
C GLU A 37 10.64 19.40 -4.83
N GLN A 38 9.96 20.52 -5.05
CA GLN A 38 9.72 21.49 -3.99
C GLN A 38 8.81 20.91 -2.88
N ALA A 39 7.68 20.34 -3.27
CA ALA A 39 6.66 19.88 -2.33
C ALA A 39 7.18 18.75 -1.41
N VAL A 40 7.98 17.84 -1.94
CA VAL A 40 8.42 16.67 -1.17
C VAL A 40 9.80 16.90 -0.57
N LEU A 41 10.80 17.32 -1.36
CA LEU A 41 12.17 17.43 -0.85
C LEU A 41 12.33 18.63 0.10
N GLN A 42 11.69 19.75 -0.18
CA GLN A 42 11.83 20.94 0.67
C GLN A 42 10.75 21.02 1.75
N GLU A 43 9.48 20.78 1.39
CA GLU A 43 8.33 20.98 2.28
C GLU A 43 7.91 19.69 3.04
N ASN A 44 8.50 18.53 2.73
CA ASN A 44 8.18 17.23 3.35
C ASN A 44 6.71 16.80 3.21
N ARG A 45 6.01 17.27 2.19
CA ARG A 45 4.54 17.07 2.07
C ARG A 45 4.12 15.61 2.05
N PHE A 46 4.95 14.70 1.56
CA PHE A 46 4.60 13.27 1.53
C PHE A 46 4.41 12.73 2.95
N VAL A 47 5.41 12.95 3.82
CA VAL A 47 5.37 12.46 5.22
C VAL A 47 4.32 13.22 6.04
N GLU A 48 4.24 14.53 5.89
CA GLU A 48 3.29 15.35 6.64
C GLU A 48 1.83 15.03 6.24
N SER A 49 1.56 14.75 4.96
CA SER A 49 0.22 14.32 4.52
C SER A 49 -0.16 12.95 5.08
N LEU A 50 0.81 12.03 5.20
CA LEU A 50 0.59 10.73 5.81
C LEU A 50 0.23 10.88 7.29
N ILE A 51 1.03 11.64 8.03
CA ILE A 51 0.80 11.90 9.47
C ILE A 51 -0.56 12.57 9.69
N SER A 52 -0.87 13.61 8.91
CA SER A 52 -2.16 14.31 9.00
C SER A 52 -3.35 13.39 8.69
N GLY A 53 -3.18 12.40 7.80
CA GLY A 53 -4.21 11.41 7.52
C GLY A 53 -4.38 10.35 8.62
N LEU A 54 -3.47 10.31 9.58
CA LEU A 54 -3.43 9.35 10.69
C LEU A 54 -3.47 10.03 12.07
N ASP A 55 -3.68 11.33 12.16
CA ASP A 55 -3.59 12.13 13.37
C ASP A 55 -4.45 11.61 14.54
N TYR A 56 -5.58 10.96 14.21
CA TYR A 56 -6.45 10.32 15.22
C TYR A 56 -5.83 9.05 15.83
N TYR A 57 -4.90 8.40 15.14
CA TYR A 57 -4.35 7.09 15.53
C TYR A 57 -2.91 7.18 16.03
N LEU A 58 -2.16 8.20 15.64
CA LEU A 58 -0.77 8.38 16.02
C LEU A 58 -0.65 9.26 17.26
N THR A 59 0.25 8.87 18.17
CA THR A 59 0.73 9.77 19.21
C THR A 59 1.75 10.75 18.64
N ASP A 60 2.07 11.83 19.39
CA ASP A 60 3.16 12.74 19.02
C ASP A 60 4.50 12.02 18.86
N ALA A 61 4.75 11.00 19.69
CA ALA A 61 5.95 10.17 19.60
C ALA A 61 6.00 9.35 18.31
N ASP A 62 4.89 8.74 17.90
CA ASP A 62 4.79 8.00 16.64
C ASP A 62 4.99 8.93 15.45
N ALA A 63 4.34 10.10 15.46
CA ALA A 63 4.51 11.11 14.42
C ALA A 63 5.97 11.61 14.33
N ALA A 64 6.65 11.78 15.46
CA ALA A 64 8.06 12.14 15.50
C ALA A 64 8.95 11.04 14.89
N GLU A 65 8.62 9.76 15.13
CA GLU A 65 9.32 8.62 14.51
C GLU A 65 9.17 8.58 13.00
N TYR A 66 7.95 8.82 12.48
CA TYR A 66 7.75 8.96 11.03
C TYR A 66 8.56 10.09 10.42
N ARG A 67 8.71 11.23 11.13
CA ARG A 67 9.50 12.37 10.66
C ARG A 67 11.00 12.16 10.77
N ARG A 68 11.46 11.34 11.70
CA ARG A 68 12.88 11.19 12.06
C ARG A 68 13.82 10.99 10.86
N PRO A 69 13.54 10.13 9.87
CA PRO A 69 14.41 9.95 8.70
C PRO A 69 14.41 11.14 7.73
N TYR A 70 13.44 12.06 7.85
CA TYR A 70 13.14 13.11 6.87
C TYR A 70 13.22 14.54 7.44
N LEU A 71 13.92 14.72 8.54
CA LEU A 71 14.05 16.04 9.19
C LEU A 71 14.84 17.03 8.32
N THR A 72 15.89 16.57 7.63
CA THR A 72 16.73 17.41 6.79
C THR A 72 16.10 17.55 5.40
N PRO A 73 15.81 18.79 4.92
CA PRO A 73 15.35 19.00 3.54
C PRO A 73 16.38 18.55 2.52
N GLY A 74 15.92 18.16 1.34
CA GLY A 74 16.77 17.79 0.21
C GLY A 74 16.80 16.29 -0.06
N GLU A 75 17.94 15.77 -0.49
CA GLU A 75 18.08 14.40 -1.04
C GLU A 75 17.76 13.27 -0.03
N SER A 76 17.86 13.51 1.26
CA SER A 76 17.42 12.53 2.27
C SER A 76 15.93 12.13 2.13
N ARG A 77 15.13 13.02 1.54
CA ARG A 77 13.70 12.80 1.25
C ARG A 77 13.43 12.20 -0.14
N ARG A 78 14.45 11.94 -0.95
CA ARG A 78 14.29 11.39 -2.32
C ARG A 78 13.43 10.13 -2.38
N PRO A 79 13.53 9.16 -1.47
CA PRO A 79 12.68 7.96 -1.49
C PRO A 79 11.18 8.29 -1.45
N THR A 80 10.78 9.32 -0.69
CA THR A 80 9.38 9.73 -0.55
C THR A 80 8.84 10.50 -1.77
N LEU A 81 9.72 10.93 -2.67
CA LEU A 81 9.34 11.48 -3.98
C LEU A 81 9.36 10.40 -5.08
N THR A 82 10.35 9.51 -5.05
CA THR A 82 10.48 8.44 -6.05
C THR A 82 9.31 7.48 -5.96
N TRP A 83 8.92 7.07 -4.75
CA TRP A 83 7.84 6.10 -4.56
C TRP A 83 6.51 6.52 -5.21
N PRO A 84 5.94 7.72 -4.99
CA PRO A 84 4.70 8.12 -5.65
C PRO A 84 4.84 8.29 -7.17
N ARG A 85 6.05 8.53 -7.67
CA ARG A 85 6.34 8.58 -9.10
C ARG A 85 6.33 7.19 -9.74
N GLU A 86 6.69 6.17 -8.98
CA GLU A 86 6.68 4.77 -9.44
C GLU A 86 5.32 4.07 -9.31
N LEU A 87 4.32 4.68 -8.67
CA LEU A 87 2.97 4.11 -8.65
C LEU A 87 2.40 4.07 -10.08
N PRO A 88 1.91 2.91 -10.57
CA PRO A 88 1.49 2.73 -11.96
C PRO A 88 0.10 3.32 -12.24
N LEU A 89 -0.09 4.60 -11.92
CA LEU A 89 -1.33 5.34 -12.16
C LEU A 89 -1.41 5.77 -13.63
N GLY A 90 -2.54 5.48 -14.26
CA GLY A 90 -2.69 5.69 -15.71
C GLY A 90 -1.89 4.71 -16.57
N GLY A 91 -1.36 3.63 -15.98
CA GLY A 91 -0.49 2.68 -16.69
C GLY A 91 0.97 3.11 -16.79
N GLU A 92 1.35 4.18 -16.11
CA GLU A 92 2.70 4.73 -16.12
C GLU A 92 3.26 4.90 -14.69
N PRO A 93 4.56 4.61 -14.44
CA PRO A 93 5.56 4.12 -15.42
C PRO A 93 5.25 2.70 -15.93
N ARG A 94 5.49 2.47 -17.20
CA ARG A 94 5.15 1.23 -17.88
C ARG A 94 5.78 -0.01 -17.23
N HIS A 95 7.06 0.06 -16.86
CA HIS A 95 7.77 -1.05 -16.24
C HIS A 95 7.13 -1.46 -14.90
N THR A 96 6.71 -0.49 -14.06
CA THR A 96 6.05 -0.78 -12.78
C THR A 96 4.64 -1.33 -13.02
N TYR A 97 3.92 -0.80 -14.01
CA TYR A 97 2.61 -1.32 -14.39
C TYR A 97 2.67 -2.79 -14.82
N GLU A 98 3.62 -3.16 -15.67
CA GLU A 98 3.82 -4.53 -16.11
C GLU A 98 4.20 -5.45 -14.93
N LEU A 99 5.12 -5.00 -14.06
CA LEU A 99 5.49 -5.74 -12.86
C LEU A 99 4.28 -6.01 -11.94
N VAL A 100 3.45 -5.00 -11.72
CA VAL A 100 2.23 -5.13 -10.90
C VAL A 100 1.26 -6.13 -11.52
N ARG A 101 1.08 -6.12 -12.82
CA ARG A 101 0.26 -7.10 -13.53
C ARG A 101 0.82 -8.51 -13.39
N ASP A 102 2.11 -8.68 -13.65
CA ASP A 102 2.76 -9.99 -13.64
C ASP A 102 2.62 -10.67 -12.27
N TYR A 103 2.90 -9.94 -11.17
CA TYR A 103 2.74 -10.55 -9.85
C TYR A 103 1.26 -10.72 -9.45
N SER A 104 0.35 -9.87 -9.92
CA SER A 104 -1.08 -10.02 -9.64
C SER A 104 -1.64 -11.27 -10.32
N ASP A 105 -1.28 -11.50 -11.59
CA ASP A 105 -1.64 -12.69 -12.34
C ASP A 105 -1.01 -13.94 -11.72
N TRP A 106 0.26 -13.87 -11.30
CA TRP A 106 0.92 -14.96 -10.61
C TRP A 106 0.23 -15.30 -9.27
N LEU A 107 -0.10 -14.29 -8.45
CA LEU A 107 -0.82 -14.50 -7.17
C LEU A 107 -2.18 -15.18 -7.38
N ALA A 108 -2.88 -14.82 -8.46
CA ALA A 108 -4.17 -15.38 -8.79
C ALA A 108 -4.06 -16.85 -9.25
N ALA A 109 -3.01 -17.17 -10.02
CA ALA A 109 -2.78 -18.50 -10.57
C ALA A 109 -2.16 -19.47 -9.57
N ASP A 110 -1.32 -18.99 -8.66
CA ASP A 110 -0.56 -19.83 -7.73
C ASP A 110 -1.48 -20.54 -6.73
N THR A 111 -1.35 -21.87 -6.68
CA THR A 111 -2.08 -22.74 -5.76
C THR A 111 -1.20 -23.31 -4.65
N ALA A 112 0.12 -23.22 -4.78
CA ALA A 112 1.08 -23.87 -3.90
C ALA A 112 1.36 -23.07 -2.63
N ILE A 113 1.49 -21.73 -2.75
CA ILE A 113 1.85 -20.88 -1.61
C ILE A 113 0.59 -20.45 -0.86
N PRO A 114 0.47 -20.81 0.43
CA PRO A 114 -0.62 -20.32 1.28
C PRO A 114 -0.64 -18.81 1.38
N LYS A 115 -1.83 -18.22 1.30
CA LYS A 115 -2.04 -16.77 1.38
C LYS A 115 -2.93 -16.41 2.57
N LEU A 116 -2.59 -15.32 3.26
CA LEU A 116 -3.46 -14.68 4.24
C LEU A 116 -3.81 -13.28 3.75
N PHE A 117 -5.05 -13.09 3.38
CA PHE A 117 -5.59 -11.77 3.07
C PHE A 117 -6.14 -11.13 4.36
N VAL A 118 -5.46 -10.10 4.85
CA VAL A 118 -5.96 -9.26 5.93
C VAL A 118 -6.73 -8.11 5.29
N ARG A 119 -8.04 -8.26 5.24
CA ARG A 119 -8.93 -7.26 4.66
C ARG A 119 -9.13 -6.11 5.63
N ALA A 120 -8.72 -4.91 5.24
CA ALA A 120 -9.10 -3.69 5.93
C ALA A 120 -10.56 -3.32 5.63
N ALA A 121 -11.32 -2.92 6.66
CA ALA A 121 -12.68 -2.40 6.52
C ALA A 121 -12.82 -1.10 7.34
N PRO A 122 -13.10 0.05 6.71
CA PRO A 122 -13.51 0.24 5.32
C PRO A 122 -12.41 0.00 4.26
N GLY A 123 -11.12 0.11 4.62
CA GLY A 123 -10.01 -0.05 3.68
C GLY A 123 -9.92 1.06 2.63
N ALA A 124 -9.08 0.86 1.61
CA ALA A 124 -8.94 1.76 0.47
C ALA A 124 -8.58 1.01 -0.82
N LEU A 125 -7.34 0.48 -0.94
CA LEU A 125 -6.84 -0.08 -2.20
C LEU A 125 -7.60 -1.35 -2.60
N LEU A 126 -7.79 -2.27 -1.65
CA LEU A 126 -8.47 -3.54 -1.86
C LEU A 126 -9.96 -3.50 -1.47
N ALA A 127 -10.50 -2.32 -1.12
CA ALA A 127 -11.92 -2.12 -0.84
C ALA A 127 -12.74 -1.85 -2.11
N ARG A 128 -12.11 -1.48 -3.22
CA ARG A 128 -12.79 -1.32 -4.51
C ARG A 128 -13.44 -2.64 -4.94
N PRO A 129 -14.70 -2.64 -5.38
CA PRO A 129 -15.44 -3.88 -5.65
C PRO A 129 -14.71 -4.86 -6.56
N GLU A 130 -14.13 -4.36 -7.66
CA GLU A 130 -13.39 -5.17 -8.63
C GLU A 130 -12.09 -5.74 -8.07
N ALA A 131 -11.34 -4.96 -7.27
CA ALA A 131 -10.11 -5.41 -6.62
C ALA A 131 -10.42 -6.46 -5.54
N LEU A 132 -11.44 -6.21 -4.72
CA LEU A 132 -11.87 -7.15 -3.68
C LEU A 132 -12.35 -8.46 -4.28
N ALA A 133 -13.15 -8.41 -5.34
CA ALA A 133 -13.61 -9.62 -6.04
C ALA A 133 -12.44 -10.41 -6.62
N PHE A 134 -11.47 -9.73 -7.22
CA PHE A 134 -10.28 -10.36 -7.79
C PHE A 134 -9.43 -11.06 -6.71
N VAL A 135 -9.06 -10.37 -5.63
CA VAL A 135 -8.24 -10.98 -4.58
C VAL A 135 -8.96 -12.11 -3.83
N ARG A 136 -10.29 -12.05 -3.72
CA ARG A 136 -11.10 -13.15 -3.16
C ARG A 136 -11.12 -14.39 -4.04
N GLY A 137 -10.79 -14.25 -5.32
CA GLY A 137 -10.62 -15.36 -6.26
C GLY A 137 -9.31 -16.13 -6.10
N PHE A 138 -8.35 -15.61 -5.33
CA PHE A 138 -7.05 -16.25 -5.16
C PHE A 138 -7.17 -17.63 -4.49
N LYS A 139 -6.40 -18.59 -5.01
CA LYS A 139 -6.38 -19.95 -4.49
C LYS A 139 -5.52 -20.07 -3.25
N ASN A 140 -5.77 -21.12 -2.43
CA ASN A 140 -5.01 -21.40 -1.21
C ASN A 140 -4.92 -20.17 -0.28
N GLN A 141 -6.03 -19.48 -0.08
CA GLN A 141 -6.12 -18.23 0.67
C GLN A 141 -7.10 -18.33 1.83
N ARG A 142 -6.74 -17.70 2.94
CA ARG A 142 -7.65 -17.37 4.04
C ARG A 142 -7.85 -15.85 4.07
N GLU A 143 -9.06 -15.42 4.42
CA GLU A 143 -9.39 -14.01 4.65
C GLU A 143 -9.71 -13.78 6.12
N VAL A 144 -9.17 -12.72 6.69
CA VAL A 144 -9.60 -12.15 7.98
C VAL A 144 -9.90 -10.69 7.78
N THR A 145 -10.92 -10.17 8.46
CA THR A 145 -11.27 -8.75 8.38
C THR A 145 -10.84 -8.04 9.65
N VAL A 146 -10.18 -6.89 9.50
CA VAL A 146 -9.81 -5.99 10.58
C VAL A 146 -10.35 -4.58 10.29
N TYR A 147 -10.63 -3.82 11.33
CA TYR A 147 -11.06 -2.43 11.17
C TYR A 147 -9.88 -1.54 10.78
N GLY A 148 -10.08 -0.65 9.82
CA GLY A 148 -9.13 0.42 9.49
C GLY A 148 -9.20 0.90 8.05
N PRO A 149 -8.67 2.10 7.80
CA PRO A 149 -8.44 2.66 6.46
C PRO A 149 -7.20 2.04 5.80
N HIS A 150 -6.59 2.76 4.85
CA HIS A 150 -5.40 2.30 4.11
C HIS A 150 -4.22 1.88 5.02
N PHE A 151 -3.91 2.68 6.02
CA PHE A 151 -2.82 2.38 6.95
C PHE A 151 -3.33 1.53 8.14
N VAL A 152 -3.91 0.40 7.82
CA VAL A 152 -4.58 -0.50 8.78
C VAL A 152 -3.65 -1.03 9.88
N GLN A 153 -2.35 -1.09 9.62
CA GLN A 153 -1.33 -1.49 10.60
C GLN A 153 -1.21 -0.50 11.77
N GLU A 154 -1.50 0.79 11.56
CA GLU A 154 -1.52 1.80 12.61
C GLU A 154 -2.81 1.77 13.44
N VAL A 155 -3.89 1.27 12.84
CA VAL A 155 -5.23 1.29 13.42
C VAL A 155 -5.54 -0.01 14.16
N SER A 156 -5.10 -1.14 13.64
CA SER A 156 -5.42 -2.48 14.17
C SER A 156 -4.21 -3.42 14.28
N PRO A 157 -3.06 -2.97 14.85
CA PRO A 157 -1.85 -3.77 14.93
C PRO A 157 -2.07 -5.10 15.67
N ASP A 158 -2.78 -5.08 16.78
CA ASP A 158 -3.06 -6.26 17.59
C ASP A 158 -3.94 -7.30 16.87
N ALA A 159 -4.94 -6.84 16.13
CA ALA A 159 -5.80 -7.73 15.37
C ALA A 159 -5.03 -8.40 14.22
N ILE A 160 -4.17 -7.65 13.54
CA ILE A 160 -3.27 -8.16 12.51
C ILE A 160 -2.28 -9.15 13.12
N GLY A 161 -1.67 -8.80 14.26
CA GLY A 161 -0.73 -9.67 14.98
C GLY A 161 -1.37 -11.00 15.39
N ARG A 162 -2.59 -10.98 15.93
CA ARG A 162 -3.35 -12.20 16.27
C ARG A 162 -3.66 -13.06 15.03
N ALA A 163 -4.05 -12.44 13.93
CA ALA A 163 -4.32 -13.15 12.68
C ALA A 163 -3.08 -13.85 12.15
N LEU A 164 -1.94 -13.17 12.16
CA LEU A 164 -0.64 -13.75 11.77
C LEU A 164 -0.22 -14.87 12.72
N ALA A 165 -0.31 -14.68 14.03
CA ALA A 165 0.06 -15.68 15.03
C ALA A 165 -0.78 -16.97 14.89
N ALA A 166 -2.06 -16.84 14.54
CA ALA A 166 -2.92 -18.00 14.30
C ALA A 166 -2.64 -18.69 12.95
N TRP A 167 -2.15 -17.95 11.95
CA TRP A 167 -1.92 -18.49 10.62
C TRP A 167 -0.53 -19.12 10.45
N LEU A 168 0.53 -18.50 10.99
CA LEU A 168 1.93 -18.93 10.82
C LEU A 168 2.16 -20.41 11.16
N PRO A 169 1.61 -20.99 12.26
CA PRO A 169 1.78 -22.40 12.58
C PRO A 169 1.17 -23.37 11.56
N THR A 170 0.30 -22.88 10.68
CA THR A 170 -0.32 -23.71 9.63
C THR A 170 0.56 -23.89 8.39
N LEU A 171 1.66 -23.13 8.29
CA LEU A 171 2.60 -23.17 7.17
C LEU A 171 3.57 -24.36 7.35
N ARG A 172 3.72 -25.19 6.32
CA ARG A 172 4.59 -26.37 6.29
C ARG A 172 5.88 -26.14 5.52
#